data_f9283f3b0b9dbd199411532bcd0c7ef7
#
_entry.id   f9283f3b0b9dbd199411532bcd0c7ef7
#
_cell.length_a   1.000
_cell.length_b   1.000
_cell.length_c   1.000
_cell.angle_alpha   90.00
_cell.angle_beta   90.00
_cell.angle_gamma   90.00
#
_symmetry.space_group_name_H-M   'P 1'
#
loop_
_entity.id
_entity.type
_entity.pdbx_description
1 polymer ?
#
loop_
_entity_poly.entity_id
_entity_poly.type
_entity_poly.pdbx_seq_one_letter_code
_entity_poly.pdbx_strand_id
1 'polypeptide(L)'
;MSCYFTDLQPPEYPIMNLKDFVDDKFLREVETYIDKQVLDESGMQGHSNVNDQSLYRRSKIHWMSNEKYKNSLLPIYQEISSKVRDVNNRNWRYVIDGWEPFQYTEYDESYNGHYDWHTDHIASTPFEPNIRKLSFSLGISDIDDYEGGDLHIKMKSEEDVYKLSRGEIVIFPSWMLHKVTPVTKGKRR
;
A
#
# COMPACT_ATOMS: atom_id res chain seq x y z
N MET A 1 -26.64 -2.05 -25.26
CA MET A 1 -25.64 -1.44 -26.17
C MET A 1 -24.31 -1.55 -25.44
N SER A 2 -23.37 -2.33 -25.96
CA SER A 2 -22.05 -2.56 -25.30
C SER A 2 -21.02 -1.66 -25.98
N CYS A 3 -20.35 -0.81 -25.21
CA CYS A 3 -19.23 -0.01 -25.70
C CYS A 3 -17.93 -0.79 -25.46
N TYR A 4 -17.17 -1.05 -26.51
CA TYR A 4 -15.84 -1.65 -26.43
C TYR A 4 -14.80 -0.57 -26.71
N PHE A 5 -13.82 -0.45 -25.81
CA PHE A 5 -12.61 0.33 -26.06
C PHE A 5 -11.61 -0.58 -26.78
N THR A 6 -11.46 -0.41 -28.10
CA THR A 6 -10.63 -1.32 -28.92
C THR A 6 -9.15 -1.01 -28.89
N ASP A 7 -8.74 0.16 -28.35
CA ASP A 7 -7.36 0.66 -28.50
C ASP A 7 -6.53 0.64 -27.19
N LEU A 8 -7.10 0.21 -26.06
CA LEU A 8 -6.37 0.06 -24.81
C LEU A 8 -6.03 -1.41 -24.62
N GLN A 9 -4.86 -1.81 -25.09
CA GLN A 9 -4.28 -3.08 -24.67
C GLN A 9 -4.01 -2.96 -23.15
N PRO A 10 -4.51 -3.91 -22.32
CA PRO A 10 -4.11 -3.95 -20.93
C PRO A 10 -2.57 -4.07 -20.85
N PRO A 11 -1.92 -3.49 -19.84
CA PRO A 11 -0.49 -3.66 -19.68
C PRO A 11 -0.15 -5.15 -19.62
N GLU A 12 0.91 -5.53 -20.31
CA GLU A 12 1.40 -6.92 -20.35
C GLU A 12 1.69 -7.42 -18.92
N TYR A 13 2.16 -6.52 -18.08
CA TYR A 13 2.39 -6.73 -16.65
C TYR A 13 1.60 -5.68 -15.85
N PRO A 14 0.56 -6.09 -15.14
CA PRO A 14 -0.25 -5.16 -14.36
C PRO A 14 0.41 -4.70 -13.05
N ILE A 15 1.57 -5.26 -12.68
CA ILE A 15 2.30 -4.92 -11.47
C ILE A 15 3.60 -4.20 -11.85
N MET A 16 3.83 -3.03 -11.27
CA MET A 16 5.05 -2.27 -11.45
C MET A 16 5.88 -2.32 -10.17
N ASN A 17 7.06 -2.91 -10.24
CA ASN A 17 8.07 -2.88 -9.19
C ASN A 17 9.19 -1.91 -9.60
N LEU A 18 9.41 -0.85 -8.84
CA LEU A 18 10.36 0.21 -9.16
C LEU A 18 11.31 0.42 -7.98
N LYS A 19 12.58 0.17 -8.21
CA LYS A 19 13.67 0.47 -7.27
C LYS A 19 13.99 1.96 -7.28
N ASP A 20 14.51 2.46 -6.18
CA ASP A 20 14.92 3.87 -6.04
C ASP A 20 13.81 4.85 -6.44
N PHE A 21 12.56 4.48 -6.15
CA PHE A 21 11.38 5.28 -6.48
C PHE A 21 11.37 6.61 -5.72
N VAL A 22 11.80 6.58 -4.47
CA VAL A 22 12.05 7.77 -3.65
C VAL A 22 13.44 7.68 -3.04
N ASP A 23 14.04 8.83 -2.79
CA ASP A 23 15.35 8.92 -2.17
C ASP A 23 15.29 8.85 -0.63
N ASP A 24 16.44 8.72 -0.02
CA ASP A 24 16.60 8.61 1.41
C ASP A 24 16.23 9.91 2.17
N LYS A 25 16.34 11.05 1.50
CA LYS A 25 15.88 12.33 2.08
C LYS A 25 14.37 12.32 2.26
N PHE A 26 13.63 11.89 1.24
CA PHE A 26 12.17 11.75 1.30
C PHE A 26 11.76 10.79 2.41
N LEU A 27 12.43 9.64 2.52
CA LEU A 27 12.11 8.64 3.56
C LEU A 27 12.34 9.19 4.97
N ARG A 28 13.41 9.95 5.19
CA ARG A 28 13.63 10.64 6.47
C ARG A 28 12.57 11.68 6.80
N GLU A 29 11.99 12.34 5.81
CA GLU A 29 10.86 13.26 6.03
C GLU A 29 9.61 12.49 6.48
N VAL A 30 9.32 11.33 5.87
CA VAL A 30 8.24 10.43 6.31
C VAL A 30 8.49 9.94 7.74
N GLU A 31 9.67 9.42 8.04
CA GLU A 31 10.05 8.93 9.37
C GLU A 31 9.93 10.05 10.42
N THR A 32 10.44 11.26 10.12
CA THR A 32 10.34 12.43 11.02
C THR A 32 8.87 12.81 11.30
N TYR A 33 7.97 12.60 10.33
CA TYR A 33 6.55 12.81 10.56
C TYR A 33 5.98 11.72 11.45
N ILE A 34 6.27 10.45 11.16
CA ILE A 34 5.73 9.28 11.87
C ILE A 34 6.20 9.23 13.34
N ASP A 35 7.43 9.58 13.63
CA ASP A 35 7.98 9.60 15.00
C ASP A 35 7.19 10.51 15.97
N LYS A 36 6.38 11.41 15.44
CA LYS A 36 5.52 12.32 16.22
C LYS A 36 4.08 11.81 16.36
N GLN A 37 3.79 10.64 15.79
CA GLN A 37 2.44 10.09 15.74
C GLN A 37 2.28 8.93 16.72
N VAL A 38 1.04 8.69 17.12
CA VAL A 38 0.65 7.46 17.79
C VAL A 38 0.23 6.46 16.72
N LEU A 39 0.75 5.24 16.81
CA LEU A 39 0.33 4.16 15.95
C LEU A 39 -0.80 3.39 16.61
N ASP A 40 -1.89 3.22 15.89
CA ASP A 40 -3.04 2.45 16.33
C ASP A 40 -2.89 0.99 15.96
N GLU A 41 -3.34 0.07 16.81
CA GLU A 41 -3.48 -1.33 16.42
C GLU A 41 -4.54 -1.45 15.32
N SER A 42 -4.17 -2.09 14.20
CA SER A 42 -5.10 -2.25 13.09
C SER A 42 -6.15 -3.32 13.40
N GLY A 43 -7.38 -2.88 13.61
CA GLY A 43 -8.56 -3.71 13.52
C GLY A 43 -9.24 -3.48 12.15
N MET A 44 -9.88 -4.50 11.59
CA MET A 44 -10.79 -4.28 10.46
C MET A 44 -12.09 -3.64 10.95
N GLN A 45 -12.44 -2.46 10.41
CA GLN A 45 -13.77 -1.89 10.64
C GLN A 45 -14.83 -2.88 10.12
N GLY A 46 -15.70 -3.35 10.98
CA GLY A 46 -16.87 -4.17 10.59
C GLY A 46 -16.87 -5.62 11.06
N HIS A 47 -15.81 -6.15 11.67
CA HIS A 47 -15.83 -7.49 12.26
C HIS A 47 -15.95 -7.43 13.81
N SER A 48 -16.96 -8.11 14.33
CA SER A 48 -17.36 -8.04 15.74
C SER A 48 -16.56 -8.91 16.72
N ASN A 49 -15.62 -9.75 16.24
CA ASN A 49 -14.82 -10.63 17.06
C ASN A 49 -13.33 -10.29 17.02
N VAL A 50 -12.80 -9.78 18.12
CA VAL A 50 -11.39 -9.39 18.27
C VAL A 50 -10.42 -10.55 17.98
N ASN A 51 -10.81 -11.79 18.28
CA ASN A 51 -9.97 -12.98 18.04
C ASN A 51 -9.82 -13.33 16.55
N ASP A 52 -10.85 -13.12 15.73
CA ASP A 52 -10.78 -13.38 14.27
C ASP A 52 -9.96 -12.31 13.54
N GLN A 53 -10.02 -11.08 14.02
CA GLN A 53 -9.26 -9.96 13.42
C GLN A 53 -7.76 -10.15 13.56
N SER A 54 -7.29 -10.66 14.71
CA SER A 54 -5.86 -10.90 14.95
C SER A 54 -5.29 -12.06 14.14
N LEU A 55 -6.12 -12.95 13.62
CA LEU A 55 -5.73 -14.02 12.69
C LEU A 55 -5.59 -13.50 11.25
N TYR A 56 -6.37 -12.48 10.90
CA TYR A 56 -6.41 -11.93 9.55
C TYR A 56 -5.40 -10.80 9.34
N ARG A 57 -5.25 -9.90 10.33
CA ARG A 57 -4.30 -8.80 10.29
C ARG A 57 -3.73 -8.50 11.67
N ARG A 58 -2.40 -8.37 11.73
CA ARG A 58 -1.67 -7.85 12.89
C ARG A 58 -0.68 -6.80 12.40
N SER A 59 -0.97 -5.54 12.65
CA SER A 59 -0.09 -4.43 12.31
C SER A 59 -0.40 -3.22 13.17
N LYS A 60 0.55 -2.29 13.24
CA LYS A 60 0.28 -0.95 13.75
C LYS A 60 0.18 0.00 12.57
N ILE A 61 -0.76 0.91 12.61
CA ILE A 61 -1.04 1.82 11.51
C ILE A 61 -1.15 3.26 11.96
N HIS A 62 -0.90 4.16 11.02
CA HIS A 62 -1.26 5.58 11.14
C HIS A 62 -1.78 6.09 9.81
N TRP A 63 -2.96 6.71 9.82
CA TRP A 63 -3.48 7.39 8.65
C TRP A 63 -2.91 8.80 8.55
N MET A 64 -2.16 9.08 7.50
CA MET A 64 -1.45 10.35 7.30
C MET A 64 -2.42 11.45 6.81
N SER A 65 -3.44 11.77 7.63
CA SER A 65 -4.54 12.68 7.26
C SER A 65 -4.77 13.83 8.24
N ASN A 66 -3.87 14.02 9.21
CA ASN A 66 -4.10 14.98 10.29
C ASN A 66 -3.94 16.44 9.80
N GLU A 67 -4.98 17.24 9.94
CA GLU A 67 -4.99 18.68 9.60
C GLU A 67 -3.86 19.47 10.28
N LYS A 68 -3.48 19.11 11.52
CA LYS A 68 -2.37 19.74 12.25
C LYS A 68 -1.04 19.66 11.50
N TYR A 69 -0.85 18.62 10.70
CA TYR A 69 0.40 18.34 9.97
C TYR A 69 0.27 18.55 8.47
N LYS A 70 -0.79 19.21 8.00
CA LYS A 70 -1.09 19.40 6.57
C LYS A 70 0.12 19.96 5.79
N ASN A 71 0.84 20.92 6.34
CA ASN A 71 2.00 21.53 5.68
C ASN A 71 3.19 20.55 5.53
N SER A 72 3.41 19.65 6.49
CA SER A 72 4.47 18.65 6.41
C SER A 72 4.07 17.43 5.57
N LEU A 73 2.77 17.15 5.45
CA LEU A 73 2.26 16.07 4.61
C LEU A 73 2.20 16.43 3.14
N LEU A 74 1.96 17.71 2.82
CA LEU A 74 1.77 18.14 1.44
C LEU A 74 2.94 17.78 0.51
N PRO A 75 4.22 18.01 0.86
CA PRO A 75 5.34 17.58 0.02
C PRO A 75 5.37 16.07 -0.20
N ILE A 76 5.10 15.27 0.85
CA ILE A 76 5.05 13.80 0.77
C ILE A 76 3.98 13.36 -0.24
N TYR A 77 2.77 13.93 -0.13
CA TYR A 77 1.68 13.65 -1.06
C TYR A 77 2.00 14.07 -2.48
N GLN A 78 2.57 15.27 -2.66
CA GLN A 78 2.91 15.80 -3.99
C GLN A 78 3.92 14.91 -4.70
N GLU A 79 4.98 14.49 -4.02
CA GLU A 79 6.02 13.66 -4.61
C GLU A 79 5.48 12.29 -5.03
N ILE A 80 4.85 11.56 -4.11
CA ILE A 80 4.28 10.24 -4.40
C ILE A 80 3.20 10.34 -5.49
N SER A 81 2.29 11.30 -5.36
CA SER A 81 1.18 11.46 -6.32
C SER A 81 1.68 11.75 -7.72
N SER A 82 2.67 12.62 -7.87
CA SER A 82 3.27 12.95 -9.16
C SER A 82 3.88 11.72 -9.81
N LYS A 83 4.74 11.01 -9.08
CA LYS A 83 5.43 9.81 -9.59
C LYS A 83 4.47 8.67 -9.92
N VAL A 84 3.47 8.40 -9.06
CA VAL A 84 2.47 7.36 -9.34
C VAL A 84 1.58 7.73 -10.53
N ARG A 85 1.22 9.01 -10.71
CA ARG A 85 0.49 9.47 -11.90
C ARG A 85 1.31 9.26 -13.17
N ASP A 86 2.62 9.51 -13.16
CA ASP A 86 3.50 9.27 -14.31
C ASP A 86 3.57 7.78 -14.66
N VAL A 87 3.65 6.91 -13.66
CA VAL A 87 3.61 5.45 -13.86
C VAL A 87 2.25 5.03 -14.43
N ASN A 88 1.15 5.54 -13.86
CA ASN A 88 -0.20 5.26 -14.34
C ASN A 88 -0.40 5.69 -15.80
N ASN A 89 0.07 6.87 -16.18
CA ASN A 89 -0.08 7.40 -17.54
C ASN A 89 0.62 6.54 -18.59
N ARG A 90 1.70 5.86 -18.22
CA ARG A 90 2.45 4.97 -19.13
C ARG A 90 1.90 3.56 -19.19
N ASN A 91 1.25 3.10 -18.10
CA ASN A 91 0.86 1.69 -17.97
C ASN A 91 -0.66 1.50 -18.03
N TRP A 92 -1.41 1.90 -17.01
CA TRP A 92 -2.84 1.58 -16.91
C TRP A 92 -3.76 2.64 -17.49
N ARG A 93 -3.34 3.90 -17.47
CA ARG A 93 -4.10 5.07 -17.94
C ARG A 93 -5.47 5.22 -17.27
N TYR A 94 -5.55 4.82 -15.98
CA TYR A 94 -6.75 5.07 -15.19
C TYR A 94 -6.98 6.57 -15.00
N VAL A 95 -8.23 6.98 -15.02
CA VAL A 95 -8.63 8.30 -14.53
C VAL A 95 -8.53 8.28 -13.00
N ILE A 96 -7.65 9.09 -12.45
CA ILE A 96 -7.41 9.23 -11.01
C ILE A 96 -7.74 10.66 -10.61
N ASP A 97 -8.85 10.83 -9.87
CA ASP A 97 -9.34 12.14 -9.45
C ASP A 97 -8.77 12.59 -8.11
N GLY A 98 -8.37 11.65 -7.25
CA GLY A 98 -7.90 11.95 -5.91
C GLY A 98 -7.07 10.84 -5.27
N TRP A 99 -6.74 11.06 -4.02
CA TRP A 99 -5.99 10.15 -3.17
C TRP A 99 -6.71 10.01 -1.84
N GLU A 100 -6.79 8.79 -1.35
CA GLU A 100 -7.11 8.57 0.05
C GLU A 100 -5.91 8.90 0.94
N PRO A 101 -6.11 9.11 2.24
CA PRO A 101 -5.00 9.22 3.17
C PRO A 101 -4.03 8.07 3.02
N PHE A 102 -2.73 8.36 2.94
CA PHE A 102 -1.72 7.31 2.94
C PHE A 102 -1.72 6.61 4.29
N GLN A 103 -1.62 5.29 4.28
CA GLN A 103 -1.50 4.51 5.48
C GLN A 103 -0.04 4.13 5.71
N TYR A 104 0.56 4.65 6.77
CA TYR A 104 1.79 4.08 7.30
C TYR A 104 1.45 2.79 8.04
N THR A 105 2.22 1.74 7.81
CA THR A 105 1.98 0.44 8.44
C THR A 105 3.29 -0.14 8.95
N GLU A 106 3.26 -0.65 10.18
CA GLU A 106 4.36 -1.36 10.82
C GLU A 106 3.95 -2.82 11.06
N TYR A 107 4.79 -3.74 10.64
CA TYR A 107 4.73 -5.16 10.94
C TYR A 107 5.98 -5.54 11.73
N ASP A 108 5.82 -6.15 12.90
CA ASP A 108 6.90 -6.42 13.85
C ASP A 108 6.89 -7.90 14.27
N GLU A 109 8.09 -8.47 14.49
CA GLU A 109 8.26 -9.85 14.91
C GLU A 109 7.60 -10.18 16.23
N SER A 110 7.55 -9.21 17.16
CA SER A 110 7.01 -9.40 18.51
C SER A 110 5.54 -9.82 18.54
N TYR A 111 4.81 -9.55 17.44
CA TYR A 111 3.41 -9.97 17.28
C TYR A 111 3.16 -10.72 15.96
N ASN A 112 4.20 -11.25 15.30
CA ASN A 112 4.10 -11.88 13.97
C ASN A 112 3.29 -11.04 12.98
N GLY A 113 3.68 -9.77 12.84
CA GLY A 113 2.97 -8.79 12.05
C GLY A 113 2.72 -9.29 10.63
N HIS A 114 1.45 -9.29 10.19
CA HIS A 114 1.02 -9.80 8.89
C HIS A 114 -0.31 -9.18 8.45
N TYR A 115 -0.68 -9.44 7.19
CA TYR A 115 -1.99 -9.13 6.66
C TYR A 115 -2.36 -10.20 5.62
N ASP A 116 -3.40 -10.97 5.89
CA ASP A 116 -3.80 -12.09 5.03
C ASP A 116 -4.42 -11.63 3.71
N TRP A 117 -4.76 -12.56 2.83
CA TRP A 117 -5.28 -12.31 1.49
C TRP A 117 -6.49 -11.38 1.46
N HIS A 118 -6.35 -10.25 0.78
CA HIS A 118 -7.39 -9.24 0.62
C HIS A 118 -7.26 -8.50 -0.71
N THR A 119 -8.25 -7.72 -1.04
CA THR A 119 -8.22 -6.71 -2.11
C THR A 119 -8.50 -5.36 -1.49
N ASP A 120 -7.90 -4.32 -2.05
CA ASP A 120 -8.17 -2.94 -1.62
C ASP A 120 -9.39 -2.33 -2.29
N HIS A 121 -9.93 -3.04 -3.28
CA HIS A 121 -11.12 -2.62 -3.99
C HIS A 121 -12.35 -2.83 -3.10
N ILE A 122 -12.78 -1.78 -2.42
CA ILE A 122 -14.01 -1.79 -1.63
C ILE A 122 -15.12 -1.18 -2.48
N ALA A 123 -15.97 -2.04 -3.02
CA ALA A 123 -17.29 -1.63 -3.49
C ALA A 123 -18.26 -1.74 -2.30
N SER A 124 -18.13 -0.85 -1.32
CA SER A 124 -18.88 -0.98 -0.07
C SER A 124 -20.34 -0.58 -0.20
N THR A 125 -20.68 0.29 -1.13
CA THR A 125 -22.08 0.58 -1.48
C THR A 125 -22.20 1.09 -2.91
N PRO A 126 -23.40 0.99 -3.55
CA PRO A 126 -23.68 1.59 -4.86
C PRO A 126 -23.54 3.12 -4.86
N PHE A 127 -23.39 3.73 -3.71
CA PHE A 127 -23.38 5.19 -3.49
C PHE A 127 -21.99 5.74 -3.12
N GLU A 128 -20.95 4.90 -2.98
CA GLU A 128 -19.59 5.40 -2.79
C GLU A 128 -19.01 5.85 -4.12
N PRO A 129 -18.73 7.15 -4.28
CA PRO A 129 -18.27 7.70 -5.56
C PRO A 129 -16.81 7.34 -5.86
N ASN A 130 -16.05 6.88 -4.85
CA ASN A 130 -14.61 6.70 -4.95
C ASN A 130 -14.25 5.21 -4.97
N ILE A 131 -13.95 4.70 -6.16
CA ILE A 131 -13.44 3.34 -6.35
C ILE A 131 -11.92 3.40 -6.44
N ARG A 132 -11.22 2.72 -5.53
CA ARG A 132 -9.76 2.57 -5.59
C ARG A 132 -9.36 1.87 -6.88
N LYS A 133 -8.48 2.49 -7.65
CA LYS A 133 -7.97 1.96 -8.93
C LYS A 133 -6.59 1.35 -8.78
N LEU A 134 -5.71 2.06 -8.09
CA LEU A 134 -4.33 1.64 -7.84
C LEU A 134 -4.05 1.64 -6.34
N SER A 135 -3.34 0.61 -5.92
CA SER A 135 -2.71 0.49 -4.61
C SER A 135 -1.19 0.47 -4.77
N PHE A 136 -0.50 0.86 -3.73
CA PHE A 136 0.96 0.72 -3.70
C PHE A 136 1.47 0.35 -2.31
N SER A 137 2.62 -0.30 -2.28
CA SER A 137 3.42 -0.52 -1.08
C SER A 137 4.80 0.05 -1.30
N LEU A 138 5.21 1.01 -0.46
CA LEU A 138 6.52 1.64 -0.45
C LEU A 138 7.33 1.10 0.72
N GLY A 139 8.53 0.57 0.46
CA GLY A 139 9.46 0.09 1.49
C GLY A 139 10.13 1.26 2.21
N ILE A 140 10.03 1.31 3.53
CA ILE A 140 10.70 2.29 4.39
C ILE A 140 11.87 1.64 5.14
N SER A 141 11.77 0.37 5.54
CA SER A 141 12.84 -0.41 6.16
C SER A 141 13.90 -0.82 5.15
N ASP A 142 15.13 -0.93 5.60
CA ASP A 142 16.18 -1.62 4.83
C ASP A 142 15.85 -3.11 4.72
N ILE A 143 16.27 -3.73 3.62
CA ILE A 143 15.94 -5.14 3.31
C ILE A 143 16.56 -6.10 4.33
N ASP A 144 17.66 -5.70 4.98
CA ASP A 144 18.37 -6.49 5.97
C ASP A 144 17.81 -6.33 7.40
N ASP A 145 16.90 -5.35 7.61
CA ASP A 145 16.30 -5.07 8.91
C ASP A 145 15.20 -6.06 9.31
N TYR A 146 14.73 -6.91 8.37
CA TYR A 146 13.64 -7.84 8.63
C TYR A 146 13.70 -9.13 7.82
N GLU A 147 13.09 -10.20 8.36
CA GLU A 147 12.86 -11.47 7.67
C GLU A 147 11.35 -11.78 7.62
N GLY A 148 10.89 -12.39 6.52
CA GLY A 148 9.47 -12.49 6.22
C GLY A 148 8.88 -11.15 5.80
N GLY A 149 7.60 -10.92 6.03
CA GLY A 149 6.95 -9.65 5.67
C GLY A 149 6.90 -9.41 4.16
N ASP A 150 7.00 -10.44 3.33
CA ASP A 150 6.98 -10.31 1.89
C ASP A 150 5.59 -9.95 1.39
N LEU A 151 5.52 -9.06 0.41
CA LEU A 151 4.28 -8.73 -0.31
C LEU A 151 4.05 -9.76 -1.40
N HIS A 152 2.95 -10.50 -1.30
CA HIS A 152 2.52 -11.45 -2.31
C HIS A 152 1.33 -10.90 -3.06
N ILE A 153 1.34 -10.99 -4.39
CA ILE A 153 0.24 -10.53 -5.25
C ILE A 153 -0.14 -11.67 -6.19
N LYS A 154 -1.43 -12.01 -6.26
CA LYS A 154 -1.94 -13.04 -7.18
C LYS A 154 -2.38 -12.45 -8.49
N MET A 155 -1.84 -13.02 -9.57
CA MET A 155 -2.29 -12.79 -10.92
C MET A 155 -2.69 -14.13 -11.56
N LYS A 156 -3.99 -14.37 -11.71
CA LYS A 156 -4.54 -15.66 -12.17
C LYS A 156 -4.12 -16.81 -11.22
N SER A 157 -3.38 -17.80 -11.74
CA SER A 157 -2.84 -18.93 -10.96
C SER A 157 -1.43 -18.69 -10.44
N GLU A 158 -0.77 -17.61 -10.85
CA GLU A 158 0.59 -17.28 -10.47
C GLU A 158 0.60 -16.33 -9.27
N GLU A 159 1.68 -16.36 -8.52
CA GLU A 159 1.89 -15.54 -7.33
C GLU A 159 3.26 -14.88 -7.43
N ASP A 160 3.25 -13.55 -7.53
CA ASP A 160 4.46 -12.75 -7.49
C ASP A 160 4.80 -12.39 -6.05
N VAL A 161 6.08 -12.44 -5.70
CA VAL A 161 6.59 -12.17 -4.35
C VAL A 161 7.59 -11.03 -4.38
N TYR A 162 7.35 -10.03 -3.54
CA TYR A 162 8.19 -8.84 -3.42
C TYR A 162 8.69 -8.67 -1.99
N LYS A 163 9.99 -8.72 -1.78
CA LYS A 163 10.65 -8.24 -0.56
C LYS A 163 11.13 -6.83 -0.82
N LEU A 164 10.45 -5.85 -0.23
CA LEU A 164 10.68 -4.44 -0.52
C LEU A 164 11.91 -3.90 0.18
N SER A 165 12.81 -3.33 -0.60
CA SER A 165 13.93 -2.54 -0.10
C SER A 165 13.50 -1.11 0.24
N ARG A 166 14.34 -0.40 0.99
CA ARG A 166 14.14 1.01 1.30
C ARG A 166 14.08 1.85 0.01
N GLY A 167 13.02 2.64 -0.16
CA GLY A 167 12.77 3.46 -1.35
C GLY A 167 12.20 2.72 -2.54
N GLU A 168 12.00 1.42 -2.46
CA GLU A 168 11.38 0.60 -3.49
C GLU A 168 9.85 0.63 -3.37
N ILE A 169 9.15 0.70 -4.50
CA ILE A 169 7.68 0.69 -4.55
C ILE A 169 7.17 -0.42 -5.45
N VAL A 170 6.09 -1.06 -5.01
CA VAL A 170 5.25 -1.93 -5.85
C VAL A 170 3.90 -1.25 -6.02
N ILE A 171 3.49 -1.01 -7.28
CA ILE A 171 2.20 -0.41 -7.65
C ILE A 171 1.39 -1.44 -8.43
N PHE A 172 0.13 -1.62 -8.08
CA PHE A 172 -0.75 -2.62 -8.69
C PHE A 172 -2.22 -2.19 -8.66
N PRO A 173 -3.07 -2.74 -9.54
CA PRO A 173 -4.50 -2.52 -9.48
C PRO A 173 -5.12 -2.96 -8.15
N SER A 174 -5.93 -2.11 -7.54
CA SER A 174 -6.50 -2.34 -6.20
C SER A 174 -7.41 -3.58 -6.08
N TRP A 175 -7.87 -4.12 -7.20
CA TRP A 175 -8.67 -5.35 -7.26
C TRP A 175 -7.82 -6.63 -7.16
N MET A 176 -6.50 -6.54 -7.28
CA MET A 176 -5.63 -7.72 -7.19
C MET A 176 -5.56 -8.24 -5.75
N LEU A 177 -5.70 -9.55 -5.62
CA LEU A 177 -5.61 -10.24 -4.34
C LEU A 177 -4.16 -10.23 -3.86
N HIS A 178 -3.93 -9.73 -2.65
CA HIS A 178 -2.58 -9.60 -2.10
C HIS A 178 -2.55 -9.84 -0.60
N LYS A 179 -1.36 -10.12 -0.08
CA LYS A 179 -1.12 -10.33 1.36
C LYS A 179 0.28 -9.83 1.74
N VAL A 180 0.50 -9.67 3.04
CA VAL A 180 1.83 -9.54 3.65
C VAL A 180 2.07 -10.73 4.56
N THR A 181 3.13 -11.51 4.30
CA THR A 181 3.48 -12.67 5.11
C THR A 181 3.92 -12.23 6.52
N PRO A 182 3.87 -13.13 7.53
CA PRO A 182 4.36 -12.80 8.86
C PRO A 182 5.81 -12.34 8.87
N VAL A 183 6.09 -11.27 9.60
CA VAL A 183 7.46 -10.86 9.94
C VAL A 183 7.97 -11.79 11.02
N THR A 184 9.05 -12.51 10.72
CA THR A 184 9.66 -13.52 11.60
C THR A 184 10.88 -12.99 12.36
N LYS A 185 11.46 -11.88 11.88
CA LYS A 185 12.57 -11.17 12.54
C LYS A 185 12.54 -9.69 12.18
N GLY A 186 12.80 -8.85 13.17
CA GLY A 186 12.89 -7.40 12.98
C GLY A 186 11.55 -6.73 12.72
N LYS A 187 11.61 -5.65 11.90
CA LYS A 187 10.47 -4.78 11.68
C LYS A 187 10.42 -4.31 10.23
N ARG A 188 9.30 -4.59 9.54
CA ARG A 188 8.99 -4.04 8.23
C ARG A 188 8.10 -2.80 8.37
N ARG A 189 8.50 -1.74 7.70
CA ARG A 189 7.77 -0.48 7.61
C ARG A 189 7.62 -0.04 6.17
#